data_a88c988ba8cfa4ca4b9b8a9e92a184f1
#
_entry.id   a88c988ba8cfa4ca4b9b8a9e92a184f1
#
_cell.length_a   1.000
_cell.length_b   1.000
_cell.length_c   1.000
_cell.angle_alpha   90.00
_cell.angle_beta   90.00
_cell.angle_gamma   90.00
#
_symmetry.space_group_name_H-M   'P 1'
#
loop_
_entity.id
_entity.type
_entity.pdbx_description
1 polymer ?
#
loop_
_entity_poly.entity_id
_entity_poly.type
_entity_poly.pdbx_seq_one_letter_code
_entity_poly.pdbx_strand_id
1 'polypeptide(L)'
;MNSWSRFLSLGLLLVFLTGTGCAHYPINTPLAHYQPDRGYRFETLSTGENSDSLFVCLTFSGGGTRAAALAYGVMQKLRTTSINWKGVDKRLLDEVDCISSVSGGSFTAAYYALHQERLFSDFRSRFLDRNIERELIFQLFNPTNLVRLASPYYSRIDLAAELYDETIFDRKSFADLSANGSRPFISMNATNLANGERFEFTQDQFDFLGSDLGSYPVARAVAASSAFPFLLSPLSLRNHPSPDRYTLPEEYSNALQDYDVNRRRFHWARNQTLFLEKESRPYLHLMDGGLADNIGLRAIENAYRRSNGFIRKLLNEGQIEKLIIIVVNARTEQQETLNRHEAPPGLKT
;
A
#
# COMPACT_ATOMS: atom_id res chain seq x y z
N MET A 1 8.34 -5.96 -55.51
CA MET A 1 8.41 -5.35 -54.19
C MET A 1 9.29 -4.11 -54.29
N ASN A 2 8.67 -2.95 -54.29
CA ASN A 2 9.31 -1.67 -54.63
C ASN A 2 10.33 -1.26 -53.54
N SER A 3 11.44 -0.67 -53.98
CA SER A 3 12.53 -0.17 -53.10
C SER A 3 12.00 0.69 -51.92
N TRP A 4 10.92 1.45 -52.14
CA TRP A 4 10.23 2.26 -51.13
C TRP A 4 9.62 1.45 -49.98
N SER A 5 9.07 0.25 -50.25
CA SER A 5 8.53 -0.60 -49.19
C SER A 5 9.63 -1.19 -48.27
N ARG A 6 10.82 -1.42 -48.83
CA ARG A 6 11.99 -1.87 -48.06
C ARG A 6 12.55 -0.75 -47.19
N PHE A 7 12.58 0.50 -47.66
CA PHE A 7 13.00 1.65 -46.86
C PHE A 7 12.01 1.95 -45.73
N LEU A 8 10.70 1.86 -45.97
CA LEU A 8 9.68 2.03 -44.95
C LEU A 8 9.75 0.91 -43.90
N SER A 9 9.93 -0.35 -44.33
CA SER A 9 10.08 -1.48 -43.43
C SER A 9 11.36 -1.39 -42.60
N LEU A 10 12.48 -0.94 -43.20
CA LEU A 10 13.74 -0.74 -42.48
C LEU A 10 13.65 0.43 -41.50
N GLY A 11 12.99 1.50 -41.87
CA GLY A 11 12.72 2.67 -41.01
C GLY A 11 11.83 2.32 -39.84
N LEU A 12 10.75 1.56 -40.06
CA LEU A 12 9.90 1.05 -38.97
C LEU A 12 10.67 0.09 -38.04
N LEU A 13 11.51 -0.80 -38.58
CA LEU A 13 12.32 -1.72 -37.81
C LEU A 13 13.37 -0.98 -36.96
N LEU A 14 13.97 0.09 -37.50
CA LEU A 14 14.92 0.93 -36.76
C LEU A 14 14.25 1.69 -35.61
N VAL A 15 13.06 2.24 -35.84
CA VAL A 15 12.25 2.91 -34.82
C VAL A 15 11.83 1.92 -33.72
N PHE A 16 11.49 0.68 -34.08
CA PHE A 16 11.21 -0.37 -33.10
C PHE A 16 12.46 -0.77 -32.29
N LEU A 17 13.62 -0.89 -32.94
CA LEU A 17 14.87 -1.29 -32.26
C LEU A 17 15.44 -0.20 -31.35
N THR A 18 15.22 1.08 -31.63
CA THR A 18 15.66 2.19 -30.78
C THR A 18 14.70 2.51 -29.62
N GLY A 19 13.43 2.11 -29.74
CA GLY A 19 12.41 2.35 -28.72
C GLY A 19 12.35 1.34 -27.57
N THR A 20 12.88 0.14 -27.75
CA THR A 20 12.70 -0.98 -26.80
C THR A 20 13.63 -0.96 -25.58
N GLY A 21 14.59 -0.04 -25.50
CA GLY A 21 15.63 -0.05 -24.48
C GLY A 21 15.48 0.92 -23.30
N CYS A 22 14.52 1.85 -23.31
CA CYS A 22 14.58 3.00 -22.41
C CYS A 22 13.51 3.06 -21.31
N ALA A 23 12.44 2.27 -21.36
CA ALA A 23 11.40 2.34 -20.33
C ALA A 23 11.76 1.40 -19.16
N HIS A 24 11.88 1.98 -17.97
CA HIS A 24 12.16 1.26 -16.73
C HIS A 24 11.22 1.78 -15.63
N TYR A 25 10.77 0.92 -14.74
CA TYR A 25 10.03 1.35 -13.55
C TYR A 25 10.92 2.24 -12.67
N PRO A 26 10.35 3.24 -11.96
CA PRO A 26 11.10 4.03 -11.01
C PRO A 26 11.66 3.15 -9.89
N ILE A 27 12.99 3.12 -9.74
CA ILE A 27 13.65 2.36 -8.68
C ILE A 27 13.48 3.13 -7.36
N ASN A 28 13.08 2.42 -6.30
CA ASN A 28 13.03 2.98 -4.96
C ASN A 28 14.43 3.44 -4.51
N THR A 29 14.50 4.60 -3.86
CA THR A 29 15.76 5.24 -3.47
C THR A 29 16.47 4.45 -2.38
N PRO A 30 17.79 4.21 -2.46
CA PRO A 30 18.54 3.59 -1.37
C PRO A 30 18.61 4.50 -0.14
N LEU A 31 18.54 3.91 1.05
CA LEU A 31 18.73 4.59 2.32
C LEU A 31 20.22 4.62 2.64
N ALA A 32 20.82 5.83 2.73
CA ALA A 32 22.24 5.96 3.02
C ALA A 32 22.58 5.61 4.48
N HIS A 33 21.79 6.12 5.44
CA HIS A 33 22.02 5.94 6.87
C HIS A 33 20.74 5.53 7.57
N TYR A 34 20.81 4.49 8.38
CA TYR A 34 19.70 4.07 9.23
C TYR A 34 19.47 5.05 10.38
N GLN A 35 18.22 5.52 10.52
CA GLN A 35 17.77 6.42 11.58
C GLN A 35 16.40 5.92 12.08
N PRO A 36 16.35 5.25 13.25
CA PRO A 36 15.13 4.62 13.76
C PRO A 36 14.02 5.60 14.14
N ASP A 37 14.37 6.87 14.37
CA ASP A 37 13.50 7.98 14.75
C ASP A 37 13.06 8.85 13.59
N ARG A 38 13.36 8.48 12.35
CA ARG A 38 13.03 9.25 11.15
C ARG A 38 12.29 8.44 10.09
N GLY A 39 11.67 9.15 9.14
CA GLY A 39 10.85 8.58 8.08
C GLY A 39 9.40 8.42 8.50
N TYR A 40 8.60 7.83 7.60
CA TYR A 40 7.17 7.62 7.83
C TYR A 40 6.92 6.44 8.77
N ARG A 41 6.85 6.74 10.07
CA ARG A 41 6.60 5.81 11.17
C ARG A 41 5.47 6.34 12.05
N PHE A 42 4.82 5.46 12.79
CA PHE A 42 3.76 5.87 13.71
C PHE A 42 4.29 6.88 14.76
N GLU A 43 5.46 6.58 15.32
CA GLU A 43 6.08 7.36 16.39
C GLU A 43 6.55 8.76 15.95
N THR A 44 6.69 8.99 14.64
CA THR A 44 7.08 10.32 14.11
C THR A 44 5.90 11.24 13.88
N LEU A 45 4.67 10.75 14.01
CA LEU A 45 3.46 11.54 13.84
C LEU A 45 2.93 12.03 15.20
N SER A 46 2.58 13.29 15.26
CA SER A 46 1.95 13.87 16.46
C SER A 46 0.50 13.41 16.61
N THR A 47 0.01 13.35 17.84
CA THR A 47 -1.41 13.08 18.12
C THR A 47 -2.32 14.19 17.58
N GLY A 48 -1.80 15.41 17.44
CA GLY A 48 -2.61 16.57 17.05
C GLY A 48 -3.64 16.90 18.13
N GLU A 49 -4.92 16.92 17.73
CA GLU A 49 -6.06 17.14 18.63
C GLU A 49 -6.70 15.85 19.15
N ASN A 50 -6.15 14.66 18.76
CA ASN A 50 -6.65 13.37 19.23
C ASN A 50 -6.50 13.23 20.74
N SER A 51 -7.38 12.43 21.34
CA SER A 51 -7.28 12.08 22.77
C SER A 51 -6.24 10.97 22.94
N ASP A 52 -5.17 11.22 23.68
CA ASP A 52 -4.11 10.20 23.89
C ASP A 52 -4.66 8.89 24.50
N SER A 53 -5.68 8.97 25.35
CA SER A 53 -6.24 7.80 26.04
C SER A 53 -7.31 7.02 25.27
N LEU A 54 -7.87 7.60 24.19
CA LEU A 54 -8.80 6.93 23.28
C LEU A 54 -8.09 6.65 21.97
N PHE A 55 -7.80 5.38 21.69
CA PHE A 55 -7.06 4.97 20.49
C PHE A 55 -8.01 4.34 19.48
N VAL A 56 -8.15 4.94 18.30
CA VAL A 56 -9.09 4.51 17.28
C VAL A 56 -8.35 4.10 16.00
N CYS A 57 -8.50 2.84 15.60
CA CYS A 57 -7.98 2.33 14.34
C CYS A 57 -9.10 1.91 13.40
N LEU A 58 -8.93 2.19 12.11
CA LEU A 58 -9.80 1.71 11.06
C LEU A 58 -9.08 0.63 10.24
N THR A 59 -9.83 -0.31 9.69
CA THR A 59 -9.34 -1.19 8.63
C THR A 59 -10.23 -1.07 7.41
N PHE A 60 -9.65 -0.86 6.23
CA PHE A 60 -10.37 -0.77 4.96
C PHE A 60 -10.00 -1.95 4.07
N SER A 61 -10.97 -2.81 3.81
CA SER A 61 -10.76 -4.02 3.03
C SER A 61 -10.52 -3.73 1.54
N GLY A 62 -9.99 -4.73 0.83
CA GLY A 62 -10.02 -4.79 -0.63
C GLY A 62 -11.43 -4.96 -1.19
N GLY A 63 -11.55 -4.77 -2.51
CA GLY A 63 -12.81 -4.89 -3.25
C GLY A 63 -13.05 -3.81 -4.30
N GLY A 64 -11.98 -3.23 -4.86
CA GLY A 64 -12.01 -2.22 -5.92
C GLY A 64 -12.73 -0.93 -5.52
N THR A 65 -13.35 -0.25 -6.49
CA THR A 65 -14.07 1.02 -6.27
C THR A 65 -15.19 0.90 -5.23
N ARG A 66 -15.81 -0.29 -5.12
CA ARG A 66 -16.86 -0.54 -4.11
C ARG A 66 -16.30 -0.45 -2.69
N ALA A 67 -15.11 -1.00 -2.43
CA ALA A 67 -14.46 -0.92 -1.13
C ALA A 67 -14.04 0.52 -0.80
N ALA A 68 -13.52 1.25 -1.79
CA ALA A 68 -13.22 2.67 -1.64
C ALA A 68 -14.49 3.49 -1.30
N ALA A 69 -15.62 3.22 -1.98
CA ALA A 69 -16.89 3.91 -1.73
C ALA A 69 -17.44 3.60 -0.33
N LEU A 70 -17.35 2.34 0.13
CA LEU A 70 -17.76 1.97 1.48
C LEU A 70 -16.88 2.66 2.53
N ALA A 71 -15.55 2.65 2.36
CA ALA A 71 -14.61 3.35 3.23
C ALA A 71 -14.92 4.85 3.28
N TYR A 72 -15.16 5.48 2.12
CA TYR A 72 -15.58 6.88 2.03
C TYR A 72 -16.87 7.16 2.82
N GLY A 73 -17.91 6.31 2.66
CA GLY A 73 -19.16 6.46 3.39
C GLY A 73 -18.99 6.32 4.91
N VAL A 74 -18.13 5.41 5.37
CA VAL A 74 -17.78 5.30 6.79
C VAL A 74 -17.05 6.56 7.27
N MET A 75 -16.08 7.07 6.53
CA MET A 75 -15.38 8.32 6.86
C MET A 75 -16.37 9.52 6.95
N GLN A 76 -17.36 9.60 6.03
CA GLN A 76 -18.42 10.61 6.11
C GLN A 76 -19.25 10.47 7.39
N LYS A 77 -19.57 9.23 7.80
CA LYS A 77 -20.30 8.98 9.03
C LYS A 77 -19.50 9.37 10.26
N LEU A 78 -18.21 8.99 10.32
CA LEU A 78 -17.31 9.39 11.42
C LEU A 78 -17.17 10.92 11.52
N ARG A 79 -17.11 11.62 10.38
CA ARG A 79 -17.05 13.08 10.30
C ARG A 79 -18.25 13.75 10.96
N THR A 80 -19.44 13.15 10.87
CA THR A 80 -20.70 13.71 11.42
C THR A 80 -21.09 13.12 12.76
N THR A 81 -20.28 12.20 13.31
CA THR A 81 -20.52 11.58 14.61
C THR A 81 -19.71 12.28 15.68
N SER A 82 -20.41 12.82 16.71
CA SER A 82 -19.78 13.34 17.90
C SER A 82 -19.75 12.29 19.00
N ILE A 83 -18.68 12.28 19.78
CA ILE A 83 -18.52 11.46 20.98
C ILE A 83 -18.16 12.36 22.15
N ASN A 84 -18.62 12.00 23.35
CA ASN A 84 -18.13 12.62 24.57
C ASN A 84 -17.05 11.73 25.18
N TRP A 85 -15.82 12.23 25.25
CA TRP A 85 -14.70 11.55 25.88
C TRP A 85 -14.17 12.39 27.03
N LYS A 86 -14.28 11.86 28.25
CA LYS A 86 -13.85 12.52 29.49
C LYS A 86 -14.44 13.95 29.66
N GLY A 87 -15.69 14.14 29.25
CA GLY A 87 -16.39 15.40 29.35
C GLY A 87 -16.14 16.40 28.22
N VAL A 88 -15.34 16.01 27.20
CA VAL A 88 -15.08 16.82 26.00
C VAL A 88 -15.81 16.24 24.83
N ASP A 89 -16.62 17.04 24.13
CA ASP A 89 -17.27 16.62 22.88
C ASP A 89 -16.29 16.77 21.72
N LYS A 90 -16.13 15.69 20.98
CA LYS A 90 -15.19 15.58 19.87
C LYS A 90 -15.85 14.93 18.65
N ARG A 91 -15.37 15.27 17.47
CA ARG A 91 -15.74 14.60 16.22
C ARG A 91 -14.98 13.25 16.14
N LEU A 92 -15.70 12.15 15.96
CA LEU A 92 -15.07 10.81 15.98
C LEU A 92 -14.01 10.62 14.89
N LEU A 93 -14.13 11.33 13.76
CA LEU A 93 -13.13 11.28 12.70
C LEU A 93 -11.76 11.83 13.16
N ASP A 94 -11.76 12.86 14.01
CA ASP A 94 -10.52 13.49 14.51
C ASP A 94 -9.80 12.62 15.54
N GLU A 95 -10.50 11.64 16.11
CA GLU A 95 -9.94 10.66 17.05
C GLU A 95 -9.32 9.43 16.35
N VAL A 96 -9.29 9.39 15.01
CA VAL A 96 -8.69 8.26 14.28
C VAL A 96 -7.17 8.34 14.31
N ASP A 97 -6.53 7.39 14.96
CA ASP A 97 -5.07 7.31 15.12
C ASP A 97 -4.38 6.53 14.00
N CYS A 98 -5.01 5.48 13.50
CA CYS A 98 -4.43 4.69 12.42
C CYS A 98 -5.47 4.12 11.45
N ILE A 99 -5.05 3.92 10.19
CA ILE A 99 -5.85 3.27 9.16
C ILE A 99 -4.98 2.22 8.47
N SER A 100 -5.36 0.95 8.58
CA SER A 100 -4.79 -0.12 7.77
C SER A 100 -5.67 -0.35 6.55
N SER A 101 -5.09 -0.40 5.36
CA SER A 101 -5.85 -0.43 4.12
C SER A 101 -5.32 -1.43 3.10
N VAL A 102 -6.22 -1.91 2.25
CA VAL A 102 -5.95 -2.93 1.24
C VAL A 102 -6.66 -2.56 -0.06
N SER A 103 -5.95 -2.66 -1.20
CA SER A 103 -6.53 -2.54 -2.54
C SER A 103 -7.41 -1.28 -2.70
N GLY A 104 -8.67 -1.43 -3.06
CA GLY A 104 -9.61 -0.29 -3.17
C GLY A 104 -9.69 0.57 -1.92
N GLY A 105 -9.61 -0.02 -0.72
CA GLY A 105 -9.58 0.74 0.54
C GLY A 105 -8.38 1.68 0.68
N SER A 106 -7.26 1.35 0.03
CA SER A 106 -6.04 2.16 0.07
C SER A 106 -6.18 3.49 -0.67
N PHE A 107 -7.05 3.58 -1.67
CA PHE A 107 -7.34 4.86 -2.33
C PHE A 107 -7.96 5.87 -1.37
N THR A 108 -8.97 5.45 -0.61
CA THR A 108 -9.64 6.32 0.37
C THR A 108 -8.72 6.68 1.52
N ALA A 109 -7.97 5.70 2.06
CA ALA A 109 -7.05 5.92 3.16
C ALA A 109 -5.92 6.90 2.78
N ALA A 110 -5.25 6.66 1.65
CA ALA A 110 -4.16 7.50 1.16
C ALA A 110 -4.64 8.92 0.81
N TYR A 111 -5.81 9.03 0.17
CA TYR A 111 -6.38 10.34 -0.16
C TYR A 111 -6.69 11.15 1.08
N TYR A 112 -7.28 10.53 2.11
CA TYR A 112 -7.55 11.21 3.38
C TYR A 112 -6.25 11.65 4.08
N ALA A 113 -5.26 10.77 4.16
CA ALA A 113 -4.00 11.12 4.81
C ALA A 113 -3.27 12.30 4.14
N LEU A 114 -3.34 12.40 2.81
CA LEU A 114 -2.73 13.50 2.06
C LEU A 114 -3.53 14.80 2.12
N HIS A 115 -4.85 14.70 2.06
CA HIS A 115 -5.71 15.83 1.72
C HIS A 115 -6.78 16.15 2.78
N GLN A 116 -6.88 15.34 3.85
CA GLN A 116 -7.81 15.56 4.98
C GLN A 116 -9.25 15.86 4.50
N GLU A 117 -9.79 17.01 4.87
CA GLU A 117 -11.16 17.42 4.55
C GLU A 117 -11.50 17.45 3.04
N ARG A 118 -10.48 17.56 2.16
CA ARG A 118 -10.69 17.46 0.69
C ARG A 118 -11.25 16.11 0.26
N LEU A 119 -11.06 15.05 1.06
CA LEU A 119 -11.71 13.76 0.81
C LEU A 119 -13.21 13.94 0.56
N PHE A 120 -13.86 14.81 1.31
CA PHE A 120 -15.33 15.00 1.27
C PHE A 120 -15.80 15.95 0.17
N SER A 121 -14.89 16.67 -0.48
CA SER A 121 -15.23 17.63 -1.53
C SER A 121 -14.95 17.15 -2.94
N ASP A 122 -13.80 16.52 -3.21
CA ASP A 122 -13.37 16.21 -4.56
C ASP A 122 -12.99 14.74 -4.84
N PHE A 123 -12.84 13.89 -3.84
CA PHE A 123 -12.47 12.48 -4.03
C PHE A 123 -13.47 11.71 -4.91
N ARG A 124 -14.76 12.03 -4.81
CA ARG A 124 -15.76 11.40 -5.66
C ARG A 124 -15.49 11.66 -7.13
N SER A 125 -15.33 12.92 -7.52
CA SER A 125 -15.07 13.31 -8.91
C SER A 125 -13.69 12.87 -9.41
N ARG A 126 -12.71 12.78 -8.50
CA ARG A 126 -11.34 12.33 -8.85
C ARG A 126 -11.21 10.83 -8.98
N PHE A 127 -12.03 10.05 -8.26
CA PHE A 127 -11.90 8.60 -8.22
C PHE A 127 -13.23 7.85 -8.30
N LEU A 128 -14.18 8.05 -7.35
CA LEU A 128 -15.36 7.19 -7.21
C LEU A 128 -16.30 7.24 -8.41
N ASP A 129 -16.48 8.42 -9.01
CA ASP A 129 -17.38 8.64 -10.15
C ASP A 129 -16.67 8.42 -11.49
N ARG A 130 -15.37 8.02 -11.49
CA ARG A 130 -14.58 7.72 -12.71
C ARG A 130 -14.53 6.23 -13.00
N ASN A 131 -14.43 5.91 -14.27
CA ASN A 131 -14.17 4.54 -14.72
C ASN A 131 -12.66 4.35 -14.94
N ILE A 132 -11.93 4.12 -13.85
CA ILE A 132 -10.46 3.96 -13.85
C ILE A 132 -10.03 2.77 -14.72
N GLU A 133 -10.79 1.66 -14.72
CA GLU A 133 -10.50 0.51 -15.57
C GLU A 133 -10.50 0.89 -17.06
N ARG A 134 -11.52 1.64 -17.50
CA ARG A 134 -11.60 2.13 -18.88
C ARG A 134 -10.44 3.06 -19.21
N GLU A 135 -10.06 3.92 -18.30
CA GLU A 135 -8.92 4.83 -18.49
C GLU A 135 -7.61 4.06 -18.63
N LEU A 136 -7.38 3.04 -17.80
CA LEU A 136 -6.22 2.17 -17.91
C LEU A 136 -6.21 1.41 -19.24
N ILE A 137 -7.35 0.91 -19.70
CA ILE A 137 -7.48 0.28 -21.02
C ILE A 137 -7.10 1.26 -22.14
N PHE A 138 -7.57 2.50 -22.10
CA PHE A 138 -7.16 3.51 -23.07
C PHE A 138 -5.66 3.80 -23.04
N GLN A 139 -5.06 3.85 -21.86
CA GLN A 139 -3.61 4.00 -21.71
C GLN A 139 -2.84 2.86 -22.38
N LEU A 140 -3.34 1.63 -22.31
CA LEU A 140 -2.72 0.46 -22.96
C LEU A 140 -2.68 0.61 -24.50
N PHE A 141 -3.69 1.23 -25.10
CA PHE A 141 -3.74 1.44 -26.56
C PHE A 141 -3.03 2.70 -27.05
N ASN A 142 -2.46 3.50 -26.15
CA ASN A 142 -1.64 4.65 -26.54
C ASN A 142 -0.33 4.15 -27.20
N PRO A 143 0.01 4.58 -28.44
CA PRO A 143 1.21 4.12 -29.14
C PRO A 143 2.51 4.30 -28.33
N THR A 144 2.64 5.41 -27.61
CA THR A 144 3.81 5.67 -26.76
C THR A 144 3.90 4.64 -25.63
N ASN A 145 2.78 4.28 -25.01
CA ASN A 145 2.74 3.30 -23.94
C ASN A 145 2.95 1.87 -24.46
N LEU A 146 2.51 1.55 -25.68
CA LEU A 146 2.82 0.26 -26.31
C LEU A 146 4.32 0.06 -26.47
N VAL A 147 5.05 1.11 -26.89
CA VAL A 147 6.52 1.07 -26.96
C VAL A 147 7.14 0.89 -25.57
N ARG A 148 6.66 1.60 -24.56
CA ARG A 148 7.15 1.47 -23.17
C ARG A 148 6.89 0.09 -22.60
N LEU A 149 5.72 -0.49 -22.87
CA LEU A 149 5.32 -1.84 -22.43
C LEU A 149 6.07 -2.96 -23.15
N ALA A 150 6.75 -2.69 -24.27
CA ALA A 150 7.65 -3.64 -24.90
C ALA A 150 8.96 -3.85 -24.10
N SER A 151 9.26 -2.96 -23.14
CA SER A 151 10.39 -3.14 -22.22
C SER A 151 10.05 -4.19 -21.16
N PRO A 152 10.97 -5.13 -20.83
CA PRO A 152 10.78 -6.07 -19.73
C PRO A 152 10.81 -5.40 -18.34
N TYR A 153 11.24 -4.13 -18.27
CA TYR A 153 11.38 -3.36 -17.04
C TYR A 153 10.26 -2.33 -16.82
N TYR A 154 9.24 -2.33 -17.67
CA TYR A 154 8.09 -1.43 -17.54
C TYR A 154 6.80 -2.19 -17.85
N SER A 155 5.79 -2.03 -17.02
CA SER A 155 4.64 -2.91 -17.07
C SER A 155 3.32 -2.18 -16.78
N ARG A 156 2.19 -2.91 -16.85
CA ARG A 156 0.85 -2.33 -16.63
C ARG A 156 0.69 -1.68 -15.25
N ILE A 157 1.41 -2.16 -14.23
CA ILE A 157 1.36 -1.55 -12.89
C ILE A 157 1.99 -0.17 -12.89
N ASP A 158 3.02 0.03 -13.70
CA ASP A 158 3.71 1.33 -13.79
C ASP A 158 2.82 2.37 -14.47
N LEU A 159 2.10 1.98 -15.53
CA LEU A 159 1.06 2.83 -16.14
C LEU A 159 -0.06 3.18 -15.16
N ALA A 160 -0.51 2.21 -14.37
CA ALA A 160 -1.54 2.43 -13.37
C ALA A 160 -1.05 3.41 -12.29
N ALA A 161 0.16 3.22 -11.79
CA ALA A 161 0.76 4.09 -10.80
C ALA A 161 0.92 5.53 -11.32
N GLU A 162 1.35 5.71 -12.57
CA GLU A 162 1.44 7.03 -13.20
C GLU A 162 0.07 7.70 -13.34
N LEU A 163 -0.96 6.97 -13.79
CA LEU A 163 -2.32 7.49 -13.86
C LEU A 163 -2.83 7.93 -12.49
N TYR A 164 -2.63 7.12 -11.45
CA TYR A 164 -3.06 7.44 -10.08
C TYR A 164 -2.31 8.66 -9.54
N ASP A 165 -1.01 8.73 -9.81
CA ASP A 165 -0.14 9.81 -9.36
C ASP A 165 -0.58 11.16 -9.93
N GLU A 166 -0.85 11.20 -11.22
CA GLU A 166 -1.25 12.43 -11.93
C GLU A 166 -2.67 12.87 -11.60
N THR A 167 -3.60 11.93 -11.51
CA THR A 167 -5.04 12.27 -11.50
C THR A 167 -5.69 12.20 -10.14
N ILE A 168 -5.10 11.47 -9.18
CA ILE A 168 -5.69 11.23 -7.87
C ILE A 168 -4.82 11.81 -6.75
N PHE A 169 -3.50 11.54 -6.78
CA PHE A 169 -2.61 11.81 -5.63
C PHE A 169 -1.72 13.04 -5.81
N ASP A 170 -1.92 13.87 -6.83
CA ASP A 170 -1.24 15.16 -7.05
C ASP A 170 0.30 15.04 -7.00
N ARG A 171 0.87 13.90 -7.43
CA ARG A 171 2.30 13.57 -7.42
C ARG A 171 2.94 13.63 -6.02
N LYS A 172 2.17 13.24 -5.00
CA LYS A 172 2.59 13.26 -3.60
C LYS A 172 3.36 12.01 -3.22
N SER A 173 4.34 12.18 -2.33
CA SER A 173 5.19 11.13 -1.78
C SER A 173 4.89 10.87 -0.30
N PHE A 174 5.55 9.87 0.29
CA PHE A 174 5.48 9.63 1.74
C PHE A 174 6.12 10.76 2.56
N ALA A 175 7.02 11.54 1.98
CA ALA A 175 7.51 12.76 2.65
C ALA A 175 6.40 13.79 2.85
N ASP A 176 5.43 13.90 1.91
CA ASP A 176 4.27 14.76 2.09
C ASP A 176 3.36 14.26 3.23
N LEU A 177 3.19 12.94 3.39
CA LEU A 177 2.48 12.35 4.54
C LEU A 177 3.19 12.67 5.86
N SER A 178 4.52 12.54 5.89
CA SER A 178 5.34 12.89 7.06
C SER A 178 5.31 14.38 7.36
N ALA A 179 5.27 15.24 6.34
CA ALA A 179 5.23 16.69 6.48
C ALA A 179 3.90 17.18 7.08
N ASN A 180 2.79 16.47 6.86
CA ASN A 180 1.52 16.74 7.54
C ASN A 180 1.65 16.55 9.06
N GLY A 181 2.58 15.69 9.49
CA GLY A 181 3.04 15.57 10.87
C GLY A 181 1.99 15.09 11.89
N SER A 182 0.76 14.79 11.46
CA SER A 182 -0.34 14.39 12.34
C SER A 182 -0.96 13.06 11.95
N ARG A 183 -1.61 12.40 12.91
CA ARG A 183 -2.41 11.20 12.66
C ARG A 183 -3.61 11.51 11.75
N PRO A 184 -4.19 10.51 11.08
CA PRO A 184 -3.93 9.08 11.25
C PRO A 184 -2.67 8.58 10.52
N PHE A 185 -2.00 7.61 11.13
CA PHE A 185 -0.97 6.81 10.48
C PHE A 185 -1.60 5.83 9.51
N ILE A 186 -1.16 5.82 8.25
CA ILE A 186 -1.71 4.95 7.23
C ILE A 186 -0.74 3.81 6.92
N SER A 187 -1.20 2.55 7.09
CA SER A 187 -0.50 1.36 6.62
C SER A 187 -1.20 0.83 5.37
N MET A 188 -0.60 1.04 4.20
CA MET A 188 -1.04 0.42 2.95
C MET A 188 -0.40 -0.95 2.82
N ASN A 189 -1.22 -1.99 2.59
CA ASN A 189 -0.76 -3.37 2.57
C ASN A 189 -0.74 -3.94 1.17
N ALA A 190 0.34 -4.63 0.83
CA ALA A 190 0.51 -5.44 -0.37
C ALA A 190 0.89 -6.87 0.02
N THR A 191 1.00 -7.76 -0.96
CA THR A 191 1.44 -9.14 -0.77
C THR A 191 2.76 -9.38 -1.48
N ASN A 192 3.75 -9.90 -0.78
CA ASN A 192 4.99 -10.40 -1.39
C ASN A 192 4.69 -11.65 -2.19
N LEU A 193 4.88 -11.58 -3.50
CA LEU A 193 4.55 -12.68 -4.42
C LEU A 193 5.37 -13.96 -4.14
N ALA A 194 6.60 -13.82 -3.64
CA ALA A 194 7.50 -14.95 -3.45
C ALA A 194 7.09 -15.88 -2.30
N ASN A 195 6.44 -15.34 -1.25
CA ASN A 195 6.10 -16.11 -0.04
C ASN A 195 4.66 -15.93 0.45
N GLY A 196 3.85 -15.08 -0.23
CA GLY A 196 2.46 -14.82 0.17
C GLY A 196 2.30 -13.97 1.44
N GLU A 197 3.39 -13.46 1.99
CA GLU A 197 3.35 -12.66 3.21
C GLU A 197 2.94 -11.21 2.95
N ARG A 198 2.33 -10.61 3.95
CA ARG A 198 1.94 -9.22 3.94
C ARG A 198 3.16 -8.30 3.96
N PHE A 199 3.15 -7.30 3.11
CA PHE A 199 4.13 -6.22 3.04
C PHE A 199 3.46 -4.89 3.36
N GLU A 200 4.06 -4.08 4.23
CA GLU A 200 3.55 -2.78 4.63
C GLU A 200 4.37 -1.64 4.03
N PHE A 201 3.72 -0.60 3.52
CA PHE A 201 4.42 0.63 3.13
C PHE A 201 4.62 1.53 4.35
N THR A 202 5.62 1.19 5.14
CA THR A 202 6.11 1.91 6.32
C THR A 202 7.62 2.02 6.25
N GLN A 203 8.24 3.03 6.88
CA GLN A 203 9.69 3.12 6.90
C GLN A 203 10.32 1.92 7.61
N ASP A 204 9.68 1.38 8.66
CA ASP A 204 10.16 0.16 9.35
C ASP A 204 10.33 -1.02 8.39
N GLN A 205 9.41 -1.19 7.45
CA GLN A 205 9.51 -2.24 6.43
C GLN A 205 10.56 -1.90 5.37
N PHE A 206 10.69 -0.62 4.98
CA PHE A 206 11.67 -0.17 4.00
C PHE A 206 13.10 -0.19 4.52
N ASP A 207 13.31 -0.13 5.83
CA ASP A 207 14.63 -0.32 6.44
C ASP A 207 15.21 -1.70 6.13
N PHE A 208 14.38 -2.77 6.15
CA PHE A 208 14.81 -4.10 5.71
C PHE A 208 15.22 -4.14 4.24
N LEU A 209 14.62 -3.30 3.40
CA LEU A 209 14.98 -3.18 1.99
C LEU A 209 16.18 -2.26 1.76
N GLY A 210 16.72 -1.62 2.80
CA GLY A 210 17.75 -0.60 2.66
C GLY A 210 17.29 0.58 1.81
N SER A 211 16.02 0.99 1.94
CA SER A 211 15.39 1.98 1.06
C SER A 211 14.71 3.11 1.85
N ASP A 212 14.76 4.32 1.28
CA ASP A 212 14.03 5.48 1.77
C ASP A 212 12.59 5.46 1.23
N LEU A 213 11.62 5.36 2.14
CA LEU A 213 10.21 5.46 1.79
C LEU A 213 9.78 6.91 1.54
N GLY A 214 10.43 7.88 2.16
CA GLY A 214 10.04 9.29 2.08
C GLY A 214 9.90 9.80 0.66
N SER A 215 10.86 9.47 -0.20
CA SER A 215 10.86 9.84 -1.62
C SER A 215 9.92 9.00 -2.51
N TYR A 216 9.33 7.93 -1.97
CA TYR A 216 8.50 7.01 -2.73
C TYR A 216 7.10 7.57 -2.99
N PRO A 217 6.58 7.56 -4.24
CA PRO A 217 5.25 8.06 -4.54
C PRO A 217 4.14 7.25 -3.86
N VAL A 218 3.19 7.93 -3.22
CA VAL A 218 2.02 7.30 -2.58
C VAL A 218 1.20 6.50 -3.59
N ALA A 219 1.05 7.02 -4.81
CA ALA A 219 0.36 6.34 -5.90
C ALA A 219 0.93 4.95 -6.21
N ARG A 220 2.25 4.76 -6.11
CA ARG A 220 2.88 3.45 -6.34
C ARG A 220 2.57 2.46 -5.23
N ALA A 221 2.48 2.91 -3.98
CA ALA A 221 2.07 2.07 -2.85
C ALA A 221 0.60 1.64 -2.99
N VAL A 222 -0.28 2.57 -3.39
CA VAL A 222 -1.69 2.27 -3.68
C VAL A 222 -1.80 1.32 -4.88
N ALA A 223 -1.02 1.53 -5.95
CA ALA A 223 -1.00 0.63 -7.10
C ALA A 223 -0.55 -0.78 -6.71
N ALA A 224 0.52 -0.93 -5.91
CA ALA A 224 0.96 -2.23 -5.40
C ALA A 224 -0.12 -2.91 -4.55
N SER A 225 -0.74 -2.14 -3.64
CA SER A 225 -1.83 -2.63 -2.78
C SER A 225 -3.04 -3.11 -3.58
N SER A 226 -3.27 -2.55 -4.78
CA SER A 226 -4.38 -2.86 -5.68
C SER A 226 -3.97 -3.62 -6.96
N ALA A 227 -2.79 -4.22 -6.97
CA ALA A 227 -2.25 -4.98 -8.10
C ALA A 227 -2.95 -6.34 -8.22
N PHE A 228 -4.25 -6.32 -8.60
CA PHE A 228 -5.05 -7.53 -8.74
C PHE A 228 -4.48 -8.44 -9.84
N PRO A 229 -4.29 -9.74 -9.56
CA PRO A 229 -3.77 -10.71 -10.52
C PRO A 229 -4.54 -10.67 -11.84
N PHE A 230 -3.84 -10.92 -12.95
CA PHE A 230 -4.31 -10.87 -14.35
C PHE A 230 -4.61 -9.46 -14.88
N LEU A 231 -5.16 -8.55 -14.09
CA LEU A 231 -5.45 -7.18 -14.53
C LEU A 231 -4.18 -6.33 -14.54
N LEU A 232 -3.45 -6.34 -13.43
CA LEU A 232 -2.18 -5.63 -13.28
C LEU A 232 -1.03 -6.62 -13.08
N SER A 233 0.17 -6.19 -13.47
CA SER A 233 1.41 -6.91 -13.19
C SER A 233 1.88 -6.65 -11.76
N PRO A 234 2.77 -7.49 -11.19
CA PRO A 234 3.39 -7.19 -9.92
C PRO A 234 4.19 -5.88 -9.96
N LEU A 235 4.18 -5.13 -8.86
CA LEU A 235 5.06 -3.98 -8.69
C LEU A 235 6.41 -4.46 -8.17
N SER A 236 7.50 -3.99 -8.80
CA SER A 236 8.86 -4.36 -8.40
C SER A 236 9.52 -3.29 -7.53
N LEU A 237 10.16 -3.74 -6.45
CA LEU A 237 11.06 -2.95 -5.62
C LEU A 237 12.47 -3.56 -5.67
N ARG A 238 13.49 -2.72 -5.59
CA ARG A 238 14.85 -3.16 -5.41
C ARG A 238 15.14 -3.36 -3.92
N ASN A 239 15.78 -4.48 -3.60
CA ASN A 239 16.30 -4.75 -2.28
C ASN A 239 17.75 -4.26 -2.23
N HIS A 240 17.94 -3.04 -1.73
CA HIS A 240 19.25 -2.39 -1.67
C HIS A 240 20.14 -2.99 -0.57
N PRO A 241 21.46 -2.81 -0.63
CA PRO A 241 22.35 -3.11 0.49
C PRO A 241 21.83 -2.48 1.80
N SER A 242 22.10 -3.13 2.92
CA SER A 242 21.74 -2.56 4.22
C SER A 242 22.42 -1.21 4.41
N PRO A 243 21.68 -0.18 4.90
CA PRO A 243 22.24 1.13 5.11
C PRO A 243 23.30 1.13 6.23
N ASP A 244 24.16 2.12 6.23
CA ASP A 244 25.14 2.29 7.30
C ASP A 244 24.45 2.32 8.67
N ARG A 245 25.05 1.67 9.65
CA ARG A 245 24.59 1.57 11.04
C ARG A 245 23.26 0.83 11.20
N TYR A 246 22.78 0.10 10.18
CA TYR A 246 21.61 -0.73 10.35
C TYR A 246 21.87 -1.85 11.36
N THR A 247 21.01 -1.95 12.35
CA THR A 247 20.98 -3.02 13.34
C THR A 247 19.62 -3.67 13.35
N LEU A 248 19.59 -5.01 13.27
CA LEU A 248 18.34 -5.75 13.39
C LEU A 248 17.72 -5.47 14.77
N PRO A 249 16.48 -4.97 14.87
CA PRO A 249 15.85 -4.74 16.15
C PRO A 249 15.77 -6.01 16.99
N GLU A 250 16.01 -5.89 18.30
CA GLU A 250 16.12 -7.02 19.23
C GLU A 250 14.89 -7.93 19.22
N GLU A 251 13.69 -7.38 18.96
CA GLU A 251 12.48 -8.19 18.88
C GLU A 251 12.54 -9.28 17.80
N TYR A 252 13.26 -9.03 16.69
CA TYR A 252 13.43 -10.01 15.61
C TYR A 252 14.44 -11.07 16.00
N SER A 253 15.57 -10.67 16.62
CA SER A 253 16.59 -11.59 17.11
C SER A 253 16.02 -12.55 18.16
N ASN A 254 15.21 -12.02 19.09
CA ASN A 254 14.52 -12.81 20.11
C ASN A 254 13.47 -13.73 19.48
N ALA A 255 12.68 -13.24 18.52
CA ALA A 255 11.65 -14.02 17.85
C ALA A 255 12.22 -15.19 17.03
N LEU A 256 13.42 -15.06 16.47
CA LEU A 256 14.11 -16.14 15.75
C LEU A 256 14.55 -17.29 16.67
N GLN A 257 14.54 -17.10 17.98
CA GLN A 257 14.81 -18.16 18.95
C GLN A 257 13.54 -18.86 19.46
N ASP A 258 12.36 -18.35 19.10
CA ASP A 258 11.07 -18.78 19.64
C ASP A 258 10.42 -19.96 18.90
N TYR A 259 11.13 -20.70 18.05
CA TYR A 259 10.52 -21.74 17.19
C TYR A 259 9.65 -22.73 17.97
N ASP A 260 10.13 -23.21 19.10
CA ASP A 260 9.42 -24.19 19.93
C ASP A 260 8.36 -23.58 20.85
N VAL A 261 8.49 -22.30 21.17
CA VAL A 261 7.62 -21.59 22.13
C VAL A 261 6.50 -20.84 21.39
N ASN A 262 6.84 -20.15 20.29
CA ASN A 262 5.91 -19.34 19.54
C ASN A 262 6.23 -19.35 18.04
N ARG A 263 5.82 -20.40 17.34
CA ARG A 263 6.07 -20.60 15.90
C ARG A 263 5.59 -19.43 15.04
N ARG A 264 4.46 -18.80 15.40
CA ARG A 264 3.95 -17.66 14.64
C ARG A 264 4.92 -16.48 14.68
N ARG A 265 5.43 -16.15 15.87
CA ARG A 265 6.42 -15.08 16.07
C ARG A 265 7.73 -15.40 15.35
N PHE A 266 8.19 -16.64 15.44
CA PHE A 266 9.36 -17.12 14.71
C PHE A 266 9.19 -16.95 13.19
N HIS A 267 8.11 -17.46 12.60
CA HIS A 267 7.89 -17.36 11.15
C HIS A 267 7.73 -15.92 10.69
N TRP A 268 7.06 -15.09 11.47
CA TRP A 268 6.99 -13.66 11.17
C TRP A 268 8.38 -13.02 11.12
N ALA A 269 9.22 -13.21 12.13
CA ALA A 269 10.57 -12.66 12.16
C ALA A 269 11.44 -13.21 11.03
N ARG A 270 11.38 -14.51 10.77
CA ARG A 270 12.10 -15.17 9.69
C ARG A 270 11.71 -14.57 8.33
N ASN A 271 10.42 -14.37 8.06
CA ASN A 271 9.97 -13.81 6.79
C ASN A 271 10.45 -12.37 6.59
N GLN A 272 10.52 -11.58 7.66
CA GLN A 272 11.06 -10.23 7.60
C GLN A 272 12.58 -10.24 7.37
N THR A 273 13.31 -11.10 8.07
CA THR A 273 14.79 -11.17 7.93
C THR A 273 15.25 -11.73 6.60
N LEU A 274 14.39 -12.37 5.80
CA LEU A 274 14.70 -12.76 4.42
C LEU A 274 15.11 -11.57 3.54
N PHE A 275 14.63 -10.37 3.82
CA PHE A 275 15.03 -9.16 3.09
C PHE A 275 16.48 -8.75 3.36
N LEU A 276 17.13 -9.29 4.39
CA LEU A 276 18.56 -9.07 4.65
C LEU A 276 19.48 -9.92 3.76
N GLU A 277 18.93 -10.94 3.09
CA GLU A 277 19.63 -11.78 2.13
C GLU A 277 19.74 -11.07 0.76
N LYS A 278 20.47 -9.96 0.69
CA LYS A 278 20.49 -9.03 -0.45
C LYS A 278 20.97 -9.66 -1.75
N GLU A 279 21.97 -10.53 -1.70
CA GLU A 279 22.56 -11.17 -2.89
C GLU A 279 21.62 -12.20 -3.50
N SER A 280 20.96 -13.02 -2.68
CA SER A 280 20.00 -14.03 -3.14
C SER A 280 18.61 -13.46 -3.46
N ARG A 281 18.30 -12.27 -2.97
CA ARG A 281 16.98 -11.62 -3.08
C ARG A 281 17.11 -10.14 -3.47
N PRO A 282 17.68 -9.83 -4.64
CA PRO A 282 17.95 -8.43 -5.05
C PRO A 282 16.68 -7.65 -5.40
N TYR A 283 15.55 -8.35 -5.57
CA TYR A 283 14.26 -7.73 -5.91
C TYR A 283 13.12 -8.32 -5.08
N LEU A 284 12.07 -7.51 -4.93
CA LEU A 284 10.80 -7.86 -4.33
C LEU A 284 9.68 -7.55 -5.33
N HIS A 285 8.74 -8.47 -5.50
CA HIS A 285 7.58 -8.30 -6.35
C HIS A 285 6.31 -8.32 -5.50
N LEU A 286 5.53 -7.24 -5.59
CA LEU A 286 4.33 -7.03 -4.80
C LEU A 286 3.07 -7.17 -5.65
N MET A 287 2.07 -7.81 -5.08
CA MET A 287 0.73 -7.97 -5.62
C MET A 287 -0.32 -7.40 -4.67
N ASP A 288 -1.59 -7.45 -5.07
CA ASP A 288 -2.73 -7.01 -4.27
C ASP A 288 -2.67 -7.54 -2.83
N GLY A 289 -2.85 -6.65 -1.87
CA GLY A 289 -2.81 -6.97 -0.44
C GLY A 289 -3.90 -7.95 0.00
N GLY A 290 -4.98 -8.05 -0.78
CA GLY A 290 -6.08 -8.98 -0.53
C GLY A 290 -5.68 -10.45 -0.59
N LEU A 291 -4.57 -10.80 -1.22
CA LEU A 291 -4.04 -12.17 -1.24
C LEU A 291 -3.52 -12.61 0.13
N ALA A 292 -2.88 -11.71 0.89
CA ALA A 292 -2.36 -12.00 2.22
C ALA A 292 -3.37 -11.68 3.35
N ASP A 293 -4.04 -10.53 3.27
CA ASP A 293 -4.99 -10.05 4.28
C ASP A 293 -5.99 -9.06 3.68
N ASN A 294 -7.11 -9.55 3.14
CA ASN A 294 -8.09 -8.70 2.46
C ASN A 294 -8.82 -7.70 3.38
N ILE A 295 -8.81 -7.91 4.69
CA ILE A 295 -9.49 -7.05 5.66
C ILE A 295 -8.55 -5.95 6.17
N GLY A 296 -7.25 -6.16 6.08
CA GLY A 296 -6.23 -5.25 6.61
C GLY A 296 -6.07 -5.31 8.15
N LEU A 297 -6.64 -6.33 8.80
CA LEU A 297 -6.63 -6.40 10.26
C LEU A 297 -5.29 -6.86 10.83
N ARG A 298 -4.49 -7.62 10.07
CA ARG A 298 -3.19 -8.14 10.55
C ARG A 298 -2.18 -7.05 10.87
N ALA A 299 -2.26 -5.88 10.23
CA ALA A 299 -1.41 -4.73 10.58
C ALA A 299 -1.66 -4.28 12.02
N ILE A 300 -2.94 -4.10 12.37
CA ILE A 300 -3.36 -3.70 13.72
C ILE A 300 -3.02 -4.80 14.73
N GLU A 301 -3.30 -6.07 14.38
CA GLU A 301 -2.97 -7.21 15.22
C GLU A 301 -1.45 -7.28 15.50
N ASN A 302 -0.60 -7.06 14.51
CA ASN A 302 0.84 -7.02 14.69
C ASN A 302 1.27 -5.83 15.57
N ALA A 303 0.70 -4.63 15.35
CA ALA A 303 0.99 -3.46 16.18
C ALA A 303 0.60 -3.67 17.66
N TYR A 304 -0.43 -4.50 17.91
CA TYR A 304 -0.83 -4.90 19.27
C TYR A 304 0.00 -6.03 19.85
N ARG A 305 0.35 -7.05 19.06
CA ARG A 305 0.98 -8.30 19.56
C ARG A 305 2.51 -8.23 19.67
N ARG A 306 3.15 -7.45 18.81
CA ARG A 306 4.61 -7.30 18.80
C ARG A 306 5.07 -6.51 20.02
N SER A 307 6.22 -6.88 20.60
CA SER A 307 6.80 -6.17 21.75
C SER A 307 7.11 -4.70 21.44
N ASN A 308 7.59 -4.42 20.23
CA ASN A 308 7.86 -3.08 19.73
C ASN A 308 6.74 -2.51 18.83
N GLY A 309 5.56 -3.16 18.79
CA GLY A 309 4.43 -2.62 18.06
C GLY A 309 3.91 -1.34 18.74
N PHE A 310 3.59 -0.32 17.96
CA PHE A 310 3.22 1.01 18.50
C PHE A 310 2.00 0.95 19.45
N ILE A 311 0.98 0.12 19.15
CA ILE A 311 -0.16 -0.05 20.06
C ILE A 311 0.28 -0.72 21.37
N ARG A 312 1.15 -1.74 21.29
CA ARG A 312 1.67 -2.42 22.48
C ARG A 312 2.48 -1.50 23.36
N LYS A 313 3.34 -0.65 22.79
CA LYS A 313 4.12 0.34 23.53
C LYS A 313 3.21 1.28 24.29
N LEU A 314 2.24 1.92 23.61
CA LEU A 314 1.32 2.85 24.22
C LEU A 314 0.46 2.23 25.34
N LEU A 315 0.06 0.94 25.17
CA LEU A 315 -0.65 0.19 26.22
C LEU A 315 0.25 -0.08 27.43
N ASN A 316 1.50 -0.49 27.22
CA ASN A 316 2.44 -0.75 28.32
C ASN A 316 2.82 0.52 29.08
N GLU A 317 2.83 1.65 28.41
CA GLU A 317 3.07 2.99 28.99
C GLU A 317 1.82 3.57 29.68
N GLY A 318 0.67 2.86 29.60
CA GLY A 318 -0.59 3.32 30.20
C GLY A 318 -1.21 4.53 29.49
N GLN A 319 -0.80 4.84 28.27
CA GLN A 319 -1.32 5.96 27.50
C GLN A 319 -2.71 5.65 26.94
N ILE A 320 -2.98 4.39 26.56
CA ILE A 320 -4.27 3.96 26.01
C ILE A 320 -5.15 3.41 27.14
N GLU A 321 -6.31 4.04 27.35
CA GLU A 321 -7.36 3.51 28.23
C GLU A 321 -8.40 2.70 27.46
N LYS A 322 -8.66 3.10 26.21
CA LYS A 322 -9.64 2.43 25.34
C LYS A 322 -9.11 2.31 23.92
N LEU A 323 -9.07 1.06 23.42
CA LEU A 323 -8.77 0.76 22.02
C LEU A 323 -10.07 0.42 21.29
N ILE A 324 -10.36 1.12 20.20
CA ILE A 324 -11.48 0.86 19.29
C ILE A 324 -10.92 0.48 17.93
N ILE A 325 -11.39 -0.64 17.38
CA ILE A 325 -11.05 -1.08 16.02
C ILE A 325 -12.35 -1.14 15.21
N ILE A 326 -12.46 -0.32 14.18
CA ILE A 326 -13.61 -0.32 13.26
C ILE A 326 -13.19 -1.02 11.98
N VAL A 327 -13.79 -2.19 11.73
CA VAL A 327 -13.49 -3.00 10.55
C VAL A 327 -14.50 -2.69 9.44
N VAL A 328 -14.02 -2.08 8.35
CA VAL A 328 -14.82 -1.74 7.18
C VAL A 328 -14.58 -2.80 6.10
N ASN A 329 -15.47 -3.78 6.03
CA ASN A 329 -15.35 -4.92 5.14
C ASN A 329 -16.37 -4.86 3.99
N ALA A 330 -15.87 -4.63 2.77
CA ALA A 330 -16.68 -4.59 1.54
C ALA A 330 -16.94 -5.99 0.93
N ARG A 331 -16.98 -7.04 1.76
CA ARG A 331 -17.30 -8.39 1.30
C ARG A 331 -18.70 -8.41 0.68
N THR A 332 -18.83 -9.06 -0.49
CA THR A 332 -20.15 -9.38 -1.09
C THR A 332 -20.58 -10.77 -0.66
N GLU A 333 -21.89 -10.98 -0.60
CA GLU A 333 -22.43 -12.32 -0.48
C GLU A 333 -22.08 -13.12 -1.74
N GLN A 334 -21.67 -14.36 -1.54
CA GLN A 334 -21.40 -15.27 -2.64
C GLN A 334 -22.72 -15.67 -3.28
N GLN A 335 -22.75 -15.69 -4.61
CA GLN A 335 -23.89 -16.27 -5.33
C GLN A 335 -23.83 -17.79 -5.19
N GLU A 336 -24.66 -18.37 -4.33
CA GLU A 336 -24.78 -19.84 -4.16
C GLU A 336 -25.11 -20.57 -5.48
N THR A 337 -25.61 -19.85 -6.47
CA THR A 337 -25.94 -20.37 -7.79
C THR A 337 -24.74 -20.88 -8.57
N LEU A 338 -23.52 -20.39 -8.29
CA LEU A 338 -22.31 -20.86 -8.98
C LEU A 338 -22.07 -22.36 -8.78
N ASN A 339 -22.38 -22.88 -7.59
CA ASN A 339 -22.22 -24.30 -7.25
C ASN A 339 -23.28 -25.21 -7.87
N ARG A 340 -24.27 -24.65 -8.57
CA ARG A 340 -25.34 -25.43 -9.25
C ARG A 340 -25.00 -25.77 -10.70
N HIS A 341 -23.90 -25.27 -11.21
CA HIS A 341 -23.47 -25.49 -12.59
C HIS A 341 -22.19 -26.33 -12.60
N GLU A 342 -22.15 -27.38 -13.43
CA GLU A 342 -21.01 -28.26 -13.63
C GLU A 342 -19.83 -27.50 -14.30
N ALA A 343 -20.17 -26.61 -15.24
CA ALA A 343 -19.17 -25.81 -15.93
C ALA A 343 -18.52 -24.78 -14.99
N PRO A 344 -17.18 -24.65 -14.99
CA PRO A 344 -16.50 -23.63 -14.19
C PRO A 344 -16.96 -22.24 -14.62
N PRO A 345 -17.06 -21.27 -13.66
CA PRO A 345 -17.42 -19.91 -13.97
C PRO A 345 -16.42 -19.26 -14.91
N GLY A 346 -16.91 -18.54 -15.91
CA GLY A 346 -16.09 -17.77 -16.83
C GLY A 346 -15.60 -16.45 -16.22
N LEU A 347 -14.68 -15.76 -16.93
CA LEU A 347 -14.12 -14.46 -16.50
C LEU A 347 -15.17 -13.36 -16.28
N LYS A 348 -16.42 -13.56 -16.69
CA LYS A 348 -17.53 -12.60 -16.55
C LYS A 348 -18.55 -12.99 -15.47
N THR A 349 -18.36 -14.09 -14.81
CA THR A 349 -19.12 -14.55 -13.66
C THR A 349 -18.33 -14.34 -12.38
#